data_174ffe6d144e2b3fe43a8bf9df6f73ba
#
_entry.id   174ffe6d144e2b3fe43a8bf9df6f73ba
#
_cell.length_a   1.000
_cell.length_b   1.000
_cell.length_c   1.000
_cell.angle_alpha   90.00
_cell.angle_beta   90.00
_cell.angle_gamma   90.00
#
_symmetry.space_group_name_H-M   'P 1'
#
loop_
_entity.id
_entity.type
_entity.pdbx_description
1 polymer ?
#
loop_
_entity_poly.entity_id
_entity_poly.type
_entity_poly.pdbx_seq_one_letter_code
_entity_poly.pdbx_strand_id
1 'polypeptide(L)'
;MSTGSVRRRIPHRESGRGREASEGPWYAVKCPVVYFGTVGGLCIDSTGAVQDASGKPIKGLFAAGENANGGLFNLSYVGGRSMPVCLIMGRIAGASAAAR
;
A
#
# COMPACT_ATOMS: atom_id res chain seq x y z
N MET A 1 -25.10 -32.56 23.16
CA MET A 1 -24.65 -32.07 21.85
C MET A 1 -23.21 -31.61 22.00
N SER A 2 -22.27 -32.41 21.51
CA SER A 2 -20.82 -32.19 21.66
C SER A 2 -20.33 -31.29 20.52
N THR A 3 -19.86 -30.10 20.81
CA THR A 3 -19.22 -29.21 19.84
C THR A 3 -17.78 -29.68 19.65
N GLY A 4 -17.56 -30.47 18.60
CA GLY A 4 -16.23 -30.92 18.21
C GLY A 4 -15.36 -29.76 17.73
N SER A 5 -14.35 -29.40 18.50
CA SER A 5 -13.31 -28.48 18.13
C SER A 5 -12.43 -29.09 17.05
N VAL A 6 -12.56 -28.64 15.83
CA VAL A 6 -11.68 -29.04 14.74
C VAL A 6 -10.38 -28.23 14.83
N ARG A 7 -9.35 -28.82 15.42
CA ARG A 7 -7.99 -28.26 15.37
C ARG A 7 -7.40 -28.52 13.98
N ARG A 8 -7.48 -27.53 13.08
CA ARG A 8 -6.67 -27.55 11.86
C ARG A 8 -5.24 -27.14 12.21
N ARG A 9 -4.31 -28.05 12.07
CA ARG A 9 -2.86 -27.71 12.07
C ARG A 9 -2.59 -26.88 10.83
N ILE A 10 -2.18 -25.64 11.02
CA ILE A 10 -1.66 -24.78 9.95
C ILE A 10 -0.20 -25.22 9.76
N PRO A 11 0.23 -25.64 8.54
CA PRO A 11 1.63 -25.98 8.33
C PRO A 11 2.49 -24.74 8.47
N HIS A 12 3.50 -24.82 9.30
CA HIS A 12 4.53 -23.79 9.45
C HIS A 12 5.26 -23.62 8.13
N ARG A 13 5.14 -22.46 7.53
CA ARG A 13 6.03 -22.00 6.48
C ARG A 13 7.20 -21.31 7.15
N GLU A 14 8.35 -21.95 7.21
CA GLU A 14 9.59 -21.35 7.66
C GLU A 14 9.96 -20.19 6.70
N SER A 15 9.71 -18.98 7.10
CA SER A 15 10.27 -17.79 6.48
C SER A 15 10.84 -16.90 7.57
N GLY A 16 12.14 -16.97 7.69
CA GLY A 16 13.05 -16.00 8.25
C GLY A 16 12.68 -15.33 9.58
N ARG A 17 13.36 -15.76 10.67
CA ARG A 17 13.50 -15.09 11.97
C ARG A 17 12.27 -14.32 12.49
N GLY A 18 11.14 -14.98 12.59
CA GLY A 18 10.08 -14.56 13.47
C GLY A 18 10.46 -14.91 14.92
N ARG A 19 10.30 -14.00 15.86
CA ARG A 19 10.28 -14.35 17.28
C ARG A 19 9.26 -15.47 17.46
N GLU A 20 9.72 -16.66 17.84
CA GLU A 20 8.84 -17.73 18.26
C GLU A 20 8.08 -17.21 19.48
N ALA A 21 6.81 -17.00 19.32
CA ALA A 21 5.95 -16.63 20.40
C ALA A 21 5.56 -17.93 21.12
N SER A 22 6.36 -18.32 22.12
CA SER A 22 6.26 -19.60 22.80
C SER A 22 5.23 -19.62 23.94
N GLU A 23 4.78 -18.47 24.42
CA GLU A 23 3.88 -18.36 25.56
C GLU A 23 2.65 -17.50 25.23
N GLY A 24 1.44 -18.02 25.59
CA GLY A 24 0.15 -17.35 25.40
C GLY A 24 -0.33 -16.62 26.66
N PRO A 25 -1.49 -15.98 26.56
CA PRO A 25 -2.65 -16.33 25.76
C PRO A 25 -2.60 -15.82 24.30
N TRP A 26 -3.11 -16.64 23.37
CA TRP A 26 -3.20 -16.32 21.94
C TRP A 26 -4.61 -15.92 21.56
N TYR A 27 -4.71 -14.89 20.74
CA TYR A 27 -5.98 -14.40 20.24
C TYR A 27 -6.04 -14.56 18.72
N ALA A 28 -7.10 -15.17 18.23
CA ALA A 28 -7.37 -15.28 16.80
C ALA A 28 -8.52 -14.34 16.43
N VAL A 29 -8.28 -13.45 15.48
CA VAL A 29 -9.30 -12.55 14.94
C VAL A 29 -9.58 -12.94 13.50
N LYS A 30 -10.87 -13.12 13.16
CA LYS A 30 -11.28 -13.36 11.79
C LYS A 30 -11.15 -12.06 11.00
N CYS A 31 -10.19 -12.03 10.06
CA CYS A 31 -10.03 -10.91 9.16
C CYS A 31 -10.68 -11.25 7.81
N PRO A 32 -11.60 -10.42 7.29
CA PRO A 32 -12.08 -10.55 5.92
C PRO A 32 -10.96 -10.19 4.94
N VAL A 33 -11.09 -10.64 3.69
CA VAL A 33 -10.23 -10.17 2.62
C VAL A 33 -10.57 -8.71 2.33
N VAL A 34 -9.58 -7.83 2.48
CA VAL A 34 -9.72 -6.39 2.25
C VAL A 34 -8.61 -5.91 1.32
N TYR A 35 -8.87 -4.84 0.59
CA TYR A 35 -7.85 -4.16 -0.19
C TYR A 35 -7.00 -3.29 0.72
N PHE A 36 -5.68 -3.32 0.50
CA PHE A 36 -4.73 -2.50 1.23
C PHE A 36 -4.21 -1.35 0.38
N GLY A 37 -4.33 -1.48 -0.94
CA GLY A 37 -3.89 -0.50 -1.91
C GLY A 37 -3.78 -1.08 -3.30
N THR A 38 -3.44 -0.25 -4.28
CA THR A 38 -3.21 -0.65 -5.65
C THR A 38 -1.72 -0.71 -5.98
N VAL A 39 -1.33 -1.70 -6.79
CA VAL A 39 0.01 -1.79 -7.37
C VAL A 39 -0.08 -1.26 -8.79
N GLY A 40 -0.04 0.04 -8.94
CA GLY A 40 -0.21 0.74 -10.20
C GLY A 40 -1.00 2.02 -10.02
N GLY A 41 -1.11 2.82 -11.07
CA GLY A 41 -1.77 4.12 -11.03
C GLY A 41 -1.12 5.09 -12.01
N LEU A 42 -1.41 6.36 -11.86
CA LEU A 42 -0.83 7.41 -12.66
C LEU A 42 0.66 7.57 -12.36
N CYS A 43 1.48 7.75 -13.40
CA CYS A 43 2.86 8.16 -13.25
C CYS A 43 2.91 9.68 -13.07
N ILE A 44 3.66 10.12 -12.06
CA ILE A 44 3.84 11.54 -11.74
C ILE A 44 5.33 11.89 -11.68
N ASP A 45 5.63 13.15 -11.92
CA ASP A 45 6.96 13.70 -11.67
C ASP A 45 7.12 14.17 -10.21
N SER A 46 8.29 14.73 -9.89
CA SER A 46 8.60 15.25 -8.56
C SER A 46 7.71 16.41 -8.11
N THR A 47 6.97 17.04 -9.00
CA THR A 47 6.02 18.14 -8.72
C THR A 47 4.58 17.64 -8.56
N GLY A 48 4.35 16.34 -8.75
CA GLY A 48 3.03 15.74 -8.75
C GLY A 48 2.27 15.88 -10.06
N ALA A 49 2.91 16.41 -11.11
CA ALA A 49 2.28 16.48 -12.43
C ALA A 49 2.20 15.10 -13.07
N VAL A 50 1.03 14.77 -13.60
CA VAL A 50 0.79 13.49 -14.26
C VAL A 50 1.51 13.47 -15.60
N GLN A 51 2.19 12.37 -15.89
CA GLN A 51 2.92 12.14 -17.12
C GLN A 51 2.09 11.30 -18.10
N ASP A 52 2.22 11.62 -19.39
CA ASP A 52 1.71 10.79 -20.46
C ASP A 52 2.62 9.55 -20.72
N ALA A 53 2.25 8.72 -21.68
CA ALA A 53 3.01 7.51 -22.05
C ALA A 53 4.44 7.80 -22.56
N SER A 54 4.74 9.04 -22.95
CA SER A 54 6.08 9.48 -23.39
C SER A 54 6.90 10.09 -22.23
N GLY A 55 6.33 10.16 -21.02
CA GLY A 55 6.95 10.76 -19.86
C GLY A 55 6.84 12.29 -19.81
N LYS A 56 6.01 12.90 -20.66
CA LYS A 56 5.78 14.35 -20.64
C LYS A 56 4.65 14.73 -19.70
N PRO A 57 4.80 15.82 -18.92
CA PRO A 57 3.74 16.28 -18.05
C PRO A 57 2.50 16.72 -18.83
N ILE A 58 1.35 16.24 -18.39
CA ILE A 58 0.04 16.69 -18.91
C ILE A 58 -0.30 18.01 -18.23
N LYS A 59 -0.45 19.06 -19.04
CA LYS A 59 -0.69 20.42 -18.54
C LYS A 59 -1.97 20.50 -17.69
N GLY A 60 -1.81 20.97 -16.44
CA GLY A 60 -2.95 21.21 -15.53
C GLY A 60 -3.45 19.96 -14.81
N LEU A 61 -2.84 18.77 -15.02
CA LEU A 61 -3.22 17.54 -14.37
C LEU A 61 -2.18 17.16 -13.32
N PHE A 62 -2.63 17.04 -12.06
CA PHE A 62 -1.83 16.64 -10.92
C PHE A 62 -2.47 15.45 -10.22
N ALA A 63 -1.66 14.59 -9.65
CA ALA A 63 -2.12 13.48 -8.84
C ALA A 63 -1.24 13.24 -7.62
N ALA A 64 -1.81 12.66 -6.59
CA ALA A 64 -1.11 12.27 -5.38
C ALA A 64 -1.79 11.07 -4.72
N GLY A 65 -1.11 10.48 -3.75
CA GLY A 65 -1.63 9.36 -2.97
C GLY A 65 -1.81 8.10 -3.79
N GLU A 66 -2.85 7.34 -3.47
CA GLU A 66 -3.14 6.02 -4.07
C GLU A 66 -3.30 6.08 -5.60
N ASN A 67 -3.83 7.18 -6.13
CA ASN A 67 -3.99 7.38 -7.57
C ASN A 67 -2.64 7.54 -8.31
N ALA A 68 -1.57 7.89 -7.60
CA ALA A 68 -0.24 8.18 -8.14
C ALA A 68 0.76 7.04 -7.89
N ASN A 69 0.30 5.81 -7.72
CA ASN A 69 1.15 4.67 -7.40
C ASN A 69 1.92 4.09 -8.60
N GLY A 70 1.76 4.63 -9.81
CA GLY A 70 2.34 4.08 -11.03
C GLY A 70 3.87 3.95 -11.04
N GLY A 71 4.58 4.83 -10.29
CA GLY A 71 6.03 4.75 -10.13
C GLY A 71 6.49 4.30 -8.73
N LEU A 72 5.57 4.11 -7.78
CA LEU A 72 5.91 3.85 -6.39
C LEU A 72 5.98 2.36 -6.04
N PHE A 73 5.04 1.58 -6.54
CA PHE A 73 4.95 0.14 -6.34
C PHE A 73 5.05 -0.56 -7.69
N ASN A 74 6.14 -1.29 -7.91
CA ASN A 74 6.36 -1.98 -9.18
C ASN A 74 5.76 -3.40 -9.15
N LEU A 75 6.22 -4.25 -8.24
CA LEU A 75 5.81 -5.66 -8.19
C LEU A 75 5.13 -6.06 -6.89
N SER A 76 5.29 -5.28 -5.83
CA SER A 76 4.71 -5.59 -4.53
C SER A 76 4.45 -4.33 -3.70
N TYR A 77 3.41 -4.39 -2.91
CA TYR A 77 3.09 -3.35 -1.93
C TYR A 77 4.09 -3.38 -0.77
N VAL A 78 4.67 -2.23 -0.43
CA VAL A 78 5.58 -2.09 0.70
C VAL A 78 4.85 -1.39 1.85
N GLY A 79 4.60 -2.14 2.92
CA GLY A 79 3.92 -1.61 4.11
C GLY A 79 4.60 -0.38 4.70
N GLY A 80 3.80 0.57 5.20
CA GLY A 80 4.28 1.80 5.83
C GLY A 80 4.65 2.95 4.88
N ARG A 81 4.67 2.74 3.57
CA ARG A 81 5.03 3.80 2.59
C ARG A 81 3.85 4.65 2.14
N SER A 82 2.66 4.11 2.10
CA SER A 82 1.49 4.82 1.54
C SER A 82 1.15 6.09 2.28
N MET A 83 1.07 6.06 3.61
CA MET A 83 0.69 7.23 4.40
C MET A 83 1.68 8.40 4.24
N PRO A 84 3.01 8.22 4.44
CA PRO A 84 3.98 9.28 4.20
C PRO A 84 3.94 9.82 2.77
N VAL A 85 3.81 8.96 1.77
CA VAL A 85 3.75 9.38 0.36
C VAL A 85 2.48 10.17 0.08
N CYS A 86 1.32 9.77 0.59
CA CYS A 86 0.07 10.53 0.44
C CYS A 86 0.20 11.94 1.01
N LEU A 87 0.80 12.09 2.20
CA LEU A 87 0.98 13.38 2.86
C LEU A 87 1.97 14.29 2.10
N ILE A 88 3.13 13.75 1.75
CA ILE A 88 4.19 14.51 1.08
C ILE A 88 3.76 14.90 -0.33
N MET A 89 3.31 13.94 -1.13
CA MET A 89 2.94 14.20 -2.52
C MET A 89 1.65 15.01 -2.62
N GLY A 90 0.70 14.83 -1.71
CA GLY A 90 -0.50 15.67 -1.64
C GLY A 90 -0.17 17.14 -1.42
N ARG A 91 0.79 17.43 -0.54
CA ARG A 91 1.27 18.80 -0.31
C ARG A 91 2.00 19.38 -1.53
N ILE A 92 2.89 18.58 -2.14
CA ILE A 92 3.65 19.03 -3.32
C ILE A 92 2.71 19.28 -4.50
N ALA A 93 1.85 18.31 -4.85
CA ALA A 93 0.91 18.43 -5.96
C ALA A 93 -0.07 19.59 -5.76
N GLY A 94 -0.57 19.78 -4.54
CA GLY A 94 -1.44 20.90 -4.20
C GLY A 94 -0.75 22.25 -4.36
N ALA A 95 0.48 22.41 -3.88
CA ALA A 95 1.26 23.64 -4.05
C ALA A 95 1.56 23.91 -5.54
N SER A 96 1.92 22.88 -6.30
CA SER A 96 2.19 22.99 -7.75
C SER A 96 0.93 23.37 -8.55
N ALA A 97 -0.22 22.84 -8.17
CA ALA A 97 -1.49 23.17 -8.80
C ALA A 97 -1.93 24.62 -8.51
N ALA A 98 -1.68 25.10 -7.29
CA ALA A 98 -2.04 26.47 -6.88
C ALA A 98 -1.12 27.56 -7.48
N ALA A 99 0.09 27.20 -7.87
CA ALA A 99 1.08 28.12 -8.45
C ALA A 99 0.90 28.40 -9.96
N ARG A 100 -0.17 27.89 -10.57
CA ARG A 100 -0.45 28.01 -12.02
C ARG A 100 -1.51 29.01 -12.35
#